data_41e54b08f3aa77a1ab91a147b2fc27a6
#
_entry.id   41e54b08f3aa77a1ab91a147b2fc27a6
#
_cell.length_a   1.000
_cell.length_b   1.000
_cell.length_c   1.000
_cell.angle_alpha   90.00
_cell.angle_beta   90.00
_cell.angle_gamma   90.00
#
_symmetry.space_group_name_H-M   'P 1'
#
loop_
_entity.id
_entity.type
_entity.pdbx_description
1 polymer ?
#
loop_
_entity_poly.entity_id
_entity_poly.type
_entity_poly.pdbx_seq_one_letter_code
_entity_poly.pdbx_strand_id
1 'polypeptide(L)'
;MTDDARQFRREKAADHDHRTFHVRDSLSPVTASLRSRGVVKEMHENLEESKARDLLHLSLMGNFDLNYEGQCVLVAPAGQRLLSLLALSRRALTREYTAEKLWPEAPGMRAAGCLRSTLWRLPKLDRPLVVATASTLHLSRDVETDLTATEDILRRTIAWAERSAQRHPSDAPQPGVTLADEALSSDLLPEAWDEWVVIERERLHQMRLLALESLALAHRSAGNFGQALDAGMRAVAGEPLRESAHRQVIETYLAQGNTREAIRHFEELRRLFRTELQLQPSPQLCRRMADAVEGRHTRP
;
A
#
# COMPACT_ATOMS: atom_id res chain seq x y z
N MET A 1 -23.71 9.13 70.83
CA MET A 1 -22.49 9.88 70.97
C MET A 1 -22.34 10.57 69.64
N THR A 2 -23.08 11.58 69.33
CA THR A 2 -23.24 12.97 69.84
C THR A 2 -22.14 13.86 69.28
N ASP A 3 -22.59 14.67 68.27
CA ASP A 3 -22.52 16.13 68.45
C ASP A 3 -21.12 16.71 68.29
N ASP A 4 -20.74 16.98 67.01
CA ASP A 4 -19.75 18.07 66.75
C ASP A 4 -19.72 18.55 65.27
N ALA A 5 -20.85 18.64 64.63
CA ALA A 5 -20.92 19.14 63.26
C ALA A 5 -21.91 20.30 63.05
N ARG A 6 -22.15 21.10 64.09
CA ARG A 6 -23.10 22.21 64.02
C ARG A 6 -22.60 23.58 64.50
N GLN A 7 -21.29 23.84 64.52
CA GLN A 7 -20.76 25.07 65.01
C GLN A 7 -19.82 25.87 64.14
N PHE A 8 -19.91 25.72 62.79
CA PHE A 8 -19.13 26.57 61.91
C PHE A 8 -19.97 27.21 60.78
N ARG A 9 -21.20 27.57 61.09
CA ARG A 9 -22.00 28.44 60.21
C ARG A 9 -22.59 29.57 61.06
N ARG A 10 -21.81 30.64 61.28
CA ARG A 10 -22.24 32.01 61.55
C ARG A 10 -20.99 32.83 61.90
N GLU A 11 -20.70 33.73 61.02
CA GLU A 11 -19.89 34.97 61.15
C GLU A 11 -18.91 35.06 59.99
N LYS A 12 -19.25 35.74 58.94
CA LYS A 12 -19.07 37.18 58.70
C LYS A 12 -19.74 37.53 57.35
N ALA A 13 -20.85 38.23 57.49
CA ALA A 13 -21.29 39.17 56.47
C ALA A 13 -20.65 40.51 56.78
N ALA A 14 -20.40 41.29 55.74
CA ALA A 14 -20.00 42.70 55.68
C ALA A 14 -18.48 42.93 55.57
N ASP A 15 -17.95 43.11 54.31
CA ASP A 15 -17.55 44.48 53.96
C ASP A 15 -17.47 44.63 52.41
N HIS A 16 -17.99 45.74 51.95
CA HIS A 16 -17.94 46.23 50.56
C HIS A 16 -16.53 46.72 50.23
N ASP A 17 -15.99 46.35 49.11
CA ASP A 17 -15.38 47.39 48.27
C ASP A 17 -15.27 46.92 46.75
N HIS A 18 -15.73 47.82 45.91
CA HIS A 18 -15.66 47.72 44.47
C HIS A 18 -14.21 47.84 43.96
N ARG A 19 -13.65 46.80 43.37
CA ARG A 19 -12.59 46.94 42.39
C ARG A 19 -12.82 46.01 41.22
N THR A 20 -13.33 46.59 40.14
CA THR A 20 -13.38 46.04 38.79
C THR A 20 -11.96 45.75 38.31
N PHE A 21 -11.53 44.50 38.34
CA PHE A 21 -10.34 44.09 37.59
C PHE A 21 -10.77 43.63 36.19
N HIS A 22 -10.50 44.47 35.19
CA HIS A 22 -10.47 44.08 33.82
C HIS A 22 -9.30 43.10 33.62
N VAL A 23 -9.61 41.80 33.59
CA VAL A 23 -8.69 40.81 33.07
C VAL A 23 -8.75 40.90 31.54
N ARG A 24 -7.79 41.63 30.95
CA ARG A 24 -7.48 41.53 29.53
C ARG A 24 -7.02 40.09 29.28
N ASP A 25 -7.84 39.33 28.56
CA ASP A 25 -7.49 38.06 27.96
C ASP A 25 -6.41 38.30 26.88
N SER A 26 -5.15 38.35 27.30
CA SER A 26 -4.01 38.29 26.39
C SER A 26 -3.71 36.83 26.09
N LEU A 27 -4.52 36.23 25.23
CA LEU A 27 -4.17 34.98 24.58
C LEU A 27 -2.91 35.23 23.72
N SER A 28 -1.82 34.55 24.06
CA SER A 28 -0.55 34.60 23.35
C SER A 28 -0.76 34.22 21.87
N PRO A 29 -0.16 34.89 20.92
CA PRO A 29 -0.34 34.60 19.47
C PRO A 29 0.04 33.17 19.08
N VAL A 30 0.79 32.46 19.92
CA VAL A 30 1.16 31.05 19.75
C VAL A 30 -0.02 30.10 19.99
N THR A 31 -0.87 30.38 21.01
CA THR A 31 -2.06 29.53 21.28
C THR A 31 -3.18 29.74 20.27
N ALA A 32 -3.31 30.95 19.70
CA ALA A 32 -4.24 31.20 18.60
C ALA A 32 -3.79 30.52 17.30
N SER A 33 -2.48 30.47 17.02
CA SER A 33 -1.90 29.76 15.86
C SER A 33 -2.03 28.24 15.95
N LEU A 34 -1.95 27.67 17.17
CA LEU A 34 -2.13 26.22 17.37
C LEU A 34 -3.60 25.80 17.27
N ARG A 35 -4.53 26.63 17.74
CA ARG A 35 -5.97 26.37 17.57
C ARG A 35 -6.42 26.51 16.12
N SER A 36 -5.90 27.48 15.38
CA SER A 36 -6.23 27.62 13.95
C SER A 36 -5.64 26.49 13.09
N ARG A 37 -4.44 25.97 13.44
CA ARG A 37 -3.86 24.80 12.78
C ARG A 37 -4.64 23.51 13.07
N GLY A 38 -5.15 23.32 14.27
CA GLY A 38 -6.02 22.18 14.62
C GLY A 38 -7.34 22.22 13.86
N VAL A 39 -8.01 23.35 13.82
CA VAL A 39 -9.29 23.54 13.09
C VAL A 39 -9.09 23.37 11.57
N VAL A 40 -7.98 23.87 11.01
CA VAL A 40 -7.68 23.70 9.59
C VAL A 40 -7.33 22.23 9.27
N LYS A 41 -6.68 21.52 10.18
CA LYS A 41 -6.41 20.09 10.01
C LYS A 41 -7.69 19.26 10.11
N GLU A 42 -8.54 19.49 11.10
CA GLU A 42 -9.86 18.85 11.20
C GLU A 42 -10.78 19.18 10.01
N MET A 43 -10.76 20.42 9.52
CA MET A 43 -11.49 20.79 8.30
C MET A 43 -10.94 20.10 7.07
N HIS A 44 -9.61 19.92 6.94
CA HIS A 44 -9.00 19.17 5.85
C HIS A 44 -9.33 17.68 5.95
N GLU A 45 -9.20 17.09 7.13
CA GLU A 45 -9.56 15.69 7.38
C GLU A 45 -11.06 15.45 7.11
N ASN A 46 -11.95 16.35 7.56
CA ASN A 46 -13.39 16.28 7.28
C ASN A 46 -13.73 16.53 5.80
N LEU A 47 -12.96 17.36 5.07
CA LEU A 47 -13.12 17.58 3.63
C LEU A 47 -12.61 16.38 2.81
N GLU A 48 -11.53 15.77 3.24
CA GLU A 48 -11.00 14.52 2.66
C GLU A 48 -11.95 13.35 2.94
N GLU A 49 -12.46 13.21 4.16
CA GLU A 49 -13.48 12.21 4.50
C GLU A 49 -14.83 12.47 3.77
N SER A 50 -15.23 13.72 3.59
CA SER A 50 -16.45 14.07 2.83
C SER A 50 -16.25 13.79 1.35
N LYS A 51 -15.09 14.10 0.77
CA LYS A 51 -14.75 13.72 -0.60
C LYS A 51 -14.66 12.21 -0.78
N ALA A 52 -14.11 11.49 0.20
CA ALA A 52 -14.06 10.03 0.18
C ALA A 52 -15.46 9.39 0.23
N ARG A 53 -16.44 10.05 0.86
CA ARG A 53 -17.84 9.57 0.90
C ARG A 53 -18.59 9.76 -0.41
N ASP A 54 -18.20 10.75 -1.22
CA ASP A 54 -18.82 11.04 -2.53
C ASP A 54 -18.18 10.25 -3.69
N LEU A 55 -17.18 9.42 -3.42
CA LEU A 55 -16.42 8.70 -4.43
C LEU A 55 -17.03 7.33 -4.74
N LEU A 56 -17.06 7.01 -6.01
CA LEU A 56 -17.36 5.69 -6.51
C LEU A 56 -16.06 4.87 -6.49
N HIS A 57 -15.95 3.96 -5.53
CA HIS A 57 -14.72 3.20 -5.27
C HIS A 57 -14.89 1.73 -5.67
N LEU A 58 -13.96 1.23 -6.47
CA LEU A 58 -13.90 -0.16 -6.90
C LEU A 58 -12.66 -0.82 -6.30
N SER A 59 -12.89 -1.73 -5.35
CA SER A 59 -11.84 -2.54 -4.75
C SER A 59 -11.59 -3.79 -5.59
N LEU A 60 -10.33 -4.02 -5.90
CA LEU A 60 -9.81 -5.17 -6.63
C LEU A 60 -8.68 -5.87 -5.87
N MET A 61 -8.10 -5.18 -4.87
CA MET A 61 -7.09 -5.75 -3.97
C MET A 61 -7.78 -6.58 -2.89
N GLY A 62 -7.65 -7.90 -2.98
CA GLY A 62 -8.48 -8.85 -2.23
C GLY A 62 -9.74 -9.23 -3.01
N ASN A 63 -10.90 -9.07 -2.40
CA ASN A 63 -12.17 -9.38 -3.04
C ASN A 63 -12.69 -8.21 -3.86
N PHE A 64 -13.47 -8.54 -4.91
CA PHE A 64 -14.21 -7.50 -5.64
C PHE A 64 -15.25 -6.85 -4.72
N ASP A 65 -15.17 -5.54 -4.56
CA ASP A 65 -16.18 -4.73 -3.90
C ASP A 65 -16.41 -3.42 -4.66
N LEU A 66 -17.66 -3.00 -4.74
CA LEU A 66 -18.05 -1.71 -5.31
C LEU A 66 -18.75 -0.89 -4.23
N ASN A 67 -18.16 0.24 -3.90
CA ASN A 67 -18.69 1.14 -2.89
C ASN A 67 -19.11 2.47 -3.54
N TYR A 68 -20.30 2.92 -3.23
CA TYR A 68 -20.83 4.22 -3.65
C TYR A 68 -21.41 4.94 -2.44
N GLU A 69 -20.93 6.14 -2.14
CA GLU A 69 -21.33 6.95 -0.98
C GLU A 69 -21.25 6.20 0.36
N GLY A 70 -20.22 5.35 0.51
CA GLY A 70 -20.01 4.54 1.72
C GLY A 70 -20.92 3.32 1.83
N GLN A 71 -21.69 2.98 0.79
CA GLN A 71 -22.54 1.80 0.75
C GLN A 71 -22.04 0.78 -0.27
N CYS A 72 -22.00 -0.49 0.12
CA CYS A 72 -21.66 -1.58 -0.80
C CYS A 72 -22.77 -1.76 -1.84
N VAL A 73 -22.39 -1.74 -3.11
CA VAL A 73 -23.29 -1.89 -4.27
C VAL A 73 -23.15 -3.30 -4.84
N LEU A 74 -24.20 -4.08 -4.75
CA LEU A 74 -24.21 -5.45 -5.28
C LEU A 74 -24.11 -5.45 -6.81
N VAL A 75 -23.10 -6.15 -7.32
CA VAL A 75 -22.87 -6.34 -8.75
C VAL A 75 -22.93 -7.83 -9.08
N ALA A 76 -23.73 -8.20 -10.09
CA ALA A 76 -23.78 -9.58 -10.55
C ALA A 76 -22.42 -10.07 -11.09
N PRO A 77 -22.06 -11.38 -10.99
CA PRO A 77 -20.74 -11.90 -11.36
C PRO A 77 -20.22 -11.49 -12.74
N ALA A 78 -21.08 -11.50 -13.75
CA ALA A 78 -20.71 -11.03 -15.09
C ALA A 78 -20.37 -9.53 -15.13
N GLY A 79 -21.04 -8.72 -14.31
CA GLY A 79 -20.74 -7.31 -14.13
C GLY A 79 -19.42 -7.09 -13.40
N GLN A 80 -19.15 -7.88 -12.35
CA GLN A 80 -17.86 -7.86 -11.64
C GLN A 80 -16.70 -8.14 -12.60
N ARG A 81 -16.79 -9.21 -13.41
CA ARG A 81 -15.79 -9.54 -14.42
C ARG A 81 -15.59 -8.43 -15.45
N LEU A 82 -16.70 -7.80 -15.91
CA LEU A 82 -16.62 -6.68 -16.85
C LEU A 82 -15.92 -5.46 -16.23
N LEU A 83 -16.31 -5.04 -15.03
CA LEU A 83 -15.70 -3.90 -14.35
C LEU A 83 -14.21 -4.16 -14.05
N SER A 84 -13.87 -5.36 -13.61
CA SER A 84 -12.48 -5.77 -13.39
C SER A 84 -11.66 -5.70 -14.69
N LEU A 85 -12.17 -6.25 -15.80
CA LEU A 85 -11.47 -6.20 -17.09
C LEU A 85 -11.22 -4.76 -17.56
N LEU A 86 -12.22 -3.88 -17.42
CA LEU A 86 -12.08 -2.48 -17.80
C LEU A 86 -11.10 -1.72 -16.89
N ALA A 87 -11.13 -1.98 -15.59
CA ALA A 87 -10.20 -1.41 -14.63
C ALA A 87 -8.75 -1.82 -14.91
N LEU A 88 -8.49 -3.11 -15.13
CA LEU A 88 -7.16 -3.63 -15.42
C LEU A 88 -6.62 -3.16 -16.77
N SER A 89 -7.49 -2.97 -17.76
CA SER A 89 -7.08 -2.54 -19.10
C SER A 89 -6.64 -1.08 -19.18
N ARG A 90 -7.13 -0.20 -18.30
CA ARG A 90 -6.79 1.26 -18.22
C ARG A 90 -6.93 2.03 -19.53
N ARG A 91 -7.56 1.46 -20.53
CA ARG A 91 -7.79 2.03 -21.84
C ARG A 91 -9.18 1.65 -22.33
N ALA A 92 -9.66 2.32 -23.35
CA ALA A 92 -10.87 1.91 -24.04
C ALA A 92 -10.65 0.58 -24.74
N LEU A 93 -11.55 -0.38 -24.54
CA LEU A 93 -11.58 -1.67 -25.22
C LEU A 93 -12.72 -1.67 -26.26
N THR A 94 -12.52 -2.36 -27.38
CA THR A 94 -13.63 -2.57 -28.31
C THR A 94 -14.66 -3.52 -27.70
N ARG A 95 -15.93 -3.35 -28.09
CA ARG A 95 -17.00 -4.24 -27.61
C ARG A 95 -16.77 -5.69 -27.99
N GLU A 96 -16.24 -5.92 -29.18
CA GLU A 96 -15.90 -7.25 -29.72
C GLU A 96 -14.84 -7.91 -28.85
N TYR A 97 -13.69 -7.25 -28.68
CA TYR A 97 -12.62 -7.74 -27.81
C TYR A 97 -13.10 -8.01 -26.36
N THR A 98 -13.92 -7.10 -25.81
CA THR A 98 -14.45 -7.26 -24.45
C THR A 98 -15.38 -8.48 -24.36
N ALA A 99 -16.21 -8.70 -25.36
CA ALA A 99 -17.11 -9.83 -25.40
C ALA A 99 -16.34 -11.16 -25.52
N GLU A 100 -15.34 -11.25 -26.40
CA GLU A 100 -14.50 -12.41 -26.60
C GLU A 100 -13.68 -12.76 -25.33
N LYS A 101 -13.12 -11.75 -24.67
CA LYS A 101 -12.34 -11.97 -23.43
C LYS A 101 -13.22 -12.44 -22.26
N LEU A 102 -14.44 -11.96 -22.14
CA LEU A 102 -15.34 -12.35 -21.04
C LEU A 102 -16.07 -13.67 -21.30
N TRP A 103 -16.34 -14.00 -22.55
CA TRP A 103 -17.03 -15.24 -22.95
C TRP A 103 -16.32 -15.96 -24.09
N PRO A 104 -15.10 -16.49 -23.85
CA PRO A 104 -14.28 -17.10 -24.90
C PRO A 104 -14.95 -18.34 -25.55
N GLU A 105 -15.78 -19.05 -24.77
CA GLU A 105 -16.47 -20.26 -25.24
C GLU A 105 -17.75 -19.95 -26.04
N ALA A 106 -18.18 -18.68 -26.12
CA ALA A 106 -19.41 -18.31 -26.83
C ALA A 106 -19.11 -17.82 -28.25
N PRO A 107 -19.92 -18.24 -29.26
CA PRO A 107 -19.85 -17.63 -30.59
C PRO A 107 -20.00 -16.10 -30.51
N GLY A 108 -19.31 -15.35 -31.40
CA GLY A 108 -19.21 -13.90 -31.31
C GLY A 108 -20.54 -13.17 -31.15
N MET A 109 -21.60 -13.55 -31.90
CA MET A 109 -22.94 -12.96 -31.74
C MET A 109 -23.54 -13.22 -30.35
N ARG A 110 -23.32 -14.39 -29.78
CA ARG A 110 -23.79 -14.74 -28.44
C ARG A 110 -23.00 -14.01 -27.38
N ALA A 111 -21.68 -13.95 -27.48
CA ALA A 111 -20.81 -13.17 -26.59
C ALA A 111 -21.21 -11.67 -26.59
N ALA A 112 -21.46 -11.08 -27.76
CA ALA A 112 -21.97 -9.72 -27.88
C ALA A 112 -23.35 -9.53 -27.22
N GLY A 113 -24.22 -10.54 -27.29
CA GLY A 113 -25.50 -10.55 -26.57
C GLY A 113 -25.35 -10.58 -25.05
N CYS A 114 -24.42 -11.41 -24.54
CA CYS A 114 -24.07 -11.48 -23.13
C CYS A 114 -23.52 -10.12 -22.63
N LEU A 115 -22.64 -9.50 -23.41
CA LEU A 115 -22.10 -8.17 -23.06
C LEU A 115 -23.19 -7.10 -22.96
N ARG A 116 -24.11 -7.03 -23.95
CA ARG A 116 -25.25 -6.09 -23.88
C ARG A 116 -26.10 -6.31 -22.64
N SER A 117 -26.43 -7.56 -22.33
CA SER A 117 -27.22 -7.92 -21.16
C SER A 117 -26.49 -7.57 -19.85
N THR A 118 -25.18 -7.76 -19.79
CA THR A 118 -24.36 -7.41 -18.64
C THR A 118 -24.34 -5.91 -18.44
N LEU A 119 -24.09 -5.13 -19.47
CA LEU A 119 -24.11 -3.66 -19.41
C LEU A 119 -25.47 -3.13 -18.94
N TRP A 120 -26.57 -3.73 -19.42
CA TRP A 120 -27.92 -3.33 -19.01
C TRP A 120 -28.23 -3.63 -17.54
N ARG A 121 -27.64 -4.71 -16.98
CA ARG A 121 -27.81 -5.15 -15.59
C ARG A 121 -26.86 -4.49 -14.61
N LEU A 122 -25.91 -3.69 -15.07
CA LEU A 122 -25.07 -2.92 -14.16
C LEU A 122 -25.92 -2.01 -13.26
N PRO A 123 -25.53 -1.79 -12.00
CA PRO A 123 -26.19 -0.84 -11.13
C PRO A 123 -26.31 0.53 -11.78
N LYS A 124 -27.49 1.13 -11.65
CA LYS A 124 -27.77 2.49 -12.15
C LYS A 124 -27.56 3.46 -11.01
N LEU A 125 -26.40 4.08 -11.01
CA LEU A 125 -26.01 5.12 -10.07
C LEU A 125 -26.15 6.50 -10.76
N ASP A 126 -26.09 7.55 -9.99
CA ASP A 126 -26.11 8.93 -10.53
C ASP A 126 -24.89 9.22 -11.41
N ARG A 127 -23.82 8.44 -11.21
CA ARG A 127 -22.61 8.46 -12.04
C ARG A 127 -22.47 7.14 -12.80
N PRO A 128 -22.06 7.16 -14.07
CA PRO A 128 -21.90 5.96 -14.85
C PRO A 128 -20.67 5.16 -14.39
N LEU A 129 -20.80 3.83 -14.22
CA LEU A 129 -19.69 2.93 -13.99
C LEU A 129 -18.84 2.73 -15.24
N VAL A 130 -19.49 2.66 -16.39
CA VAL A 130 -18.88 2.38 -17.69
C VAL A 130 -19.32 3.44 -18.68
N VAL A 131 -18.35 4.04 -19.35
CA VAL A 131 -18.60 4.89 -20.51
C VAL A 131 -18.59 4.01 -21.74
N ALA A 132 -19.75 3.94 -22.40
CA ALA A 132 -20.00 3.08 -23.56
C ALA A 132 -20.27 3.92 -24.80
N THR A 133 -19.47 3.72 -25.86
CA THR A 133 -19.74 4.26 -27.19
C THR A 133 -20.35 3.18 -28.09
N ALA A 134 -20.59 3.50 -29.36
CA ALA A 134 -21.01 2.51 -30.34
C ALA A 134 -20.02 1.33 -30.47
N SER A 135 -18.72 1.60 -30.36
CA SER A 135 -17.65 0.62 -30.62
C SER A 135 -16.78 0.27 -29.41
N THR A 136 -16.72 1.11 -28.38
CA THR A 136 -15.80 0.95 -27.27
C THR A 136 -16.45 1.05 -25.90
N LEU A 137 -15.74 0.52 -24.91
CA LEU A 137 -16.09 0.56 -23.50
C LEU A 137 -14.84 0.95 -22.69
N HIS A 138 -15.01 1.76 -21.66
CA HIS A 138 -13.99 1.99 -20.66
C HIS A 138 -14.62 2.24 -19.28
N LEU A 139 -13.88 2.01 -18.21
CA LEU A 139 -14.28 2.36 -16.86
C LEU A 139 -14.45 3.89 -16.78
N SER A 140 -15.50 4.38 -16.13
CA SER A 140 -15.66 5.82 -15.93
C SER A 140 -14.49 6.40 -15.16
N ARG A 141 -14.12 7.64 -15.44
CA ARG A 141 -13.11 8.38 -14.68
C ARG A 141 -13.56 8.73 -13.26
N ASP A 142 -14.87 8.66 -13.02
CA ASP A 142 -15.44 8.87 -11.68
C ASP A 142 -15.23 7.68 -10.76
N VAL A 143 -14.78 6.52 -11.28
CA VAL A 143 -14.49 5.31 -10.52
C VAL A 143 -13.02 5.31 -10.13
N GLU A 144 -12.76 5.47 -8.85
CA GLU A 144 -11.42 5.27 -8.27
C GLU A 144 -11.18 3.80 -7.97
N THR A 145 -9.95 3.32 -8.17
CA THR A 145 -9.60 1.93 -7.87
C THR A 145 -8.43 1.86 -6.89
N ASP A 146 -8.52 0.95 -5.94
CA ASP A 146 -7.42 0.62 -5.02
C ASP A 146 -6.18 0.09 -5.75
N LEU A 147 -6.36 -0.56 -6.89
CA LEU A 147 -5.27 -1.00 -7.76
C LEU A 147 -4.39 0.17 -8.21
N THR A 148 -5.01 1.27 -8.67
CA THR A 148 -4.27 2.45 -9.12
C THR A 148 -3.49 3.09 -7.96
N ALA A 149 -4.12 3.21 -6.80
CA ALA A 149 -3.50 3.73 -5.58
C ALA A 149 -2.31 2.85 -5.15
N THR A 150 -2.49 1.51 -5.14
CA THR A 150 -1.44 0.54 -4.82
C THR A 150 -0.25 0.67 -5.76
N GLU A 151 -0.48 0.73 -7.07
CA GLU A 151 0.61 0.88 -8.03
C GLU A 151 1.36 2.20 -7.89
N ASP A 152 0.66 3.29 -7.63
CA ASP A 152 1.29 4.57 -7.41
C ASP A 152 2.15 4.57 -6.14
N ILE A 153 1.70 3.91 -5.07
CA ILE A 153 2.50 3.70 -3.86
C ILE A 153 3.76 2.91 -4.20
N LEU A 154 3.64 1.78 -4.90
CA LEU A 154 4.79 0.95 -5.27
C LEU A 154 5.79 1.71 -6.15
N ARG A 155 5.33 2.42 -7.19
CA ARG A 155 6.19 3.24 -8.06
C ARG A 155 6.91 4.35 -7.31
N ARG A 156 6.19 5.07 -6.44
CA ARG A 156 6.79 6.13 -5.59
C ARG A 156 7.83 5.57 -4.65
N THR A 157 7.58 4.39 -4.08
CA THR A 157 8.52 3.69 -3.19
C THR A 157 9.79 3.30 -3.92
N ILE A 158 9.69 2.68 -5.10
CA ILE A 158 10.84 2.33 -5.92
C ILE A 158 11.64 3.58 -6.27
N ALA A 159 10.98 4.61 -6.81
CA ALA A 159 11.65 5.86 -7.19
C ALA A 159 12.28 6.60 -5.99
N TRP A 160 11.68 6.53 -4.81
CA TRP A 160 12.28 7.09 -3.59
C TRP A 160 13.51 6.29 -3.17
N ALA A 161 13.42 4.95 -3.16
CA ALA A 161 14.51 4.08 -2.76
C ALA A 161 15.74 4.24 -3.68
N GLU A 162 15.54 4.30 -5.00
CA GLU A 162 16.59 4.55 -5.97
C GLU A 162 17.30 5.88 -5.73
N ARG A 163 16.54 6.96 -5.49
CA ARG A 163 17.11 8.27 -5.17
C ARG A 163 17.88 8.26 -3.84
N SER A 164 17.38 7.54 -2.85
CA SER A 164 17.98 7.45 -1.52
C SER A 164 19.29 6.66 -1.55
N ALA A 165 19.36 5.59 -2.34
CA ALA A 165 20.56 4.78 -2.51
C ALA A 165 21.71 5.54 -3.22
N GLN A 166 21.40 6.61 -3.97
CA GLN A 166 22.38 7.44 -4.68
C GLN A 166 22.88 8.65 -3.86
N ARG A 167 22.28 8.94 -2.71
CA ARG A 167 22.63 10.08 -1.85
C ARG A 167 23.62 9.68 -0.76
N HIS A 168 24.35 10.68 -0.25
CA HIS A 168 25.21 10.47 0.91
C HIS A 168 24.37 10.10 2.16
N PRO A 169 24.84 9.22 3.06
CA PRO A 169 24.09 8.80 4.26
C PRO A 169 23.58 9.94 5.15
N SER A 170 24.29 11.11 5.15
CA SER A 170 23.90 12.29 5.91
C SER A 170 22.67 13.02 5.36
N ASP A 171 22.31 12.80 4.09
CA ASP A 171 21.25 13.52 3.39
C ASP A 171 20.00 12.66 3.17
N ALA A 172 19.98 11.46 3.74
CA ALA A 172 18.86 10.56 3.61
C ALA A 172 17.63 11.17 4.32
N PRO A 173 16.58 11.54 3.59
CA PRO A 173 15.33 11.94 4.25
C PRO A 173 14.83 10.77 5.08
N GLN A 174 14.40 11.04 6.31
CA GLN A 174 13.77 10.05 7.16
C GLN A 174 12.65 9.35 6.39
N PRO A 175 12.56 8.01 6.43
CA PRO A 175 11.57 7.26 5.67
C PRO A 175 10.18 7.56 6.22
N GLY A 176 9.53 8.56 5.62
CA GLY A 176 8.08 8.77 5.78
C GLY A 176 7.26 7.85 4.88
N VAL A 177 7.93 6.95 4.14
CA VAL A 177 7.27 5.96 3.29
C VAL A 177 7.16 4.66 4.11
N THR A 178 6.26 4.65 5.06
CA THR A 178 5.66 3.40 5.51
C THR A 178 4.80 2.93 4.35
N LEU A 179 5.26 1.90 3.61
CA LEU A 179 4.37 1.20 2.70
C LEU A 179 3.18 0.76 3.54
N ALA A 180 1.99 1.20 3.17
CA ALA A 180 0.78 0.68 3.77
C ALA A 180 0.87 -0.85 3.64
N ASP A 181 0.81 -1.57 4.77
CA ASP A 181 0.94 -3.04 4.78
C ASP A 181 -0.06 -3.70 3.82
N GLU A 182 -1.18 -3.06 3.58
CA GLU A 182 -2.20 -3.46 2.61
C GLU A 182 -1.68 -3.50 1.17
N ALA A 183 -0.91 -2.50 0.73
CA ALA A 183 -0.33 -2.48 -0.63
C ALA A 183 0.66 -3.62 -0.89
N LEU A 184 1.25 -4.17 0.18
CA LEU A 184 2.23 -5.25 0.11
C LEU A 184 1.63 -6.64 0.34
N SER A 185 0.46 -6.76 0.95
CA SER A 185 -0.09 -8.04 1.42
C SER A 185 -1.32 -8.52 0.66
N SER A 186 -2.13 -7.62 0.09
CA SER A 186 -3.37 -8.02 -0.60
C SER A 186 -3.11 -8.42 -2.05
N ASP A 187 -3.56 -9.59 -2.47
CA ASP A 187 -3.49 -10.03 -3.86
C ASP A 187 -4.61 -9.45 -4.71
N LEU A 188 -4.33 -9.27 -6.00
CA LEU A 188 -5.32 -8.82 -6.97
C LEU A 188 -6.31 -9.95 -7.26
N LEU A 189 -7.58 -9.77 -6.87
CA LEU A 189 -8.68 -10.71 -7.16
C LEU A 189 -8.27 -12.17 -7.00
N PRO A 190 -7.88 -12.66 -5.81
CA PRO A 190 -7.26 -13.96 -5.60
C PRO A 190 -8.12 -15.13 -6.08
N GLU A 191 -9.45 -14.98 -6.07
CA GLU A 191 -10.39 -16.01 -6.51
C GLU A 191 -10.69 -15.99 -8.02
N ALA A 192 -10.23 -14.98 -8.76
CA ALA A 192 -10.45 -14.89 -10.20
C ALA A 192 -9.37 -15.64 -10.98
N TRP A 193 -9.79 -16.51 -11.91
CA TRP A 193 -8.92 -17.38 -12.72
C TRP A 193 -8.88 -17.01 -14.20
N ASP A 194 -9.45 -15.88 -14.57
CA ASP A 194 -9.33 -15.35 -15.92
C ASP A 194 -7.85 -15.07 -16.24
N GLU A 195 -7.37 -15.51 -17.39
CA GLU A 195 -5.97 -15.36 -17.83
C GLU A 195 -5.47 -13.90 -17.69
N TRP A 196 -6.29 -12.95 -18.07
CA TRP A 196 -5.96 -11.52 -17.99
C TRP A 196 -5.82 -11.02 -16.54
N VAL A 197 -6.52 -11.64 -15.56
CA VAL A 197 -6.32 -11.36 -14.12
C VAL A 197 -5.02 -11.96 -13.63
N VAL A 198 -4.73 -13.21 -14.02
CA VAL A 198 -3.48 -13.90 -13.62
C VAL A 198 -2.25 -13.13 -14.09
N ILE A 199 -2.25 -12.63 -15.33
CA ILE A 199 -1.16 -11.83 -15.89
C ILE A 199 -0.96 -10.53 -15.10
N GLU A 200 -2.05 -9.82 -14.78
CA GLU A 200 -1.95 -8.55 -14.02
C GLU A 200 -1.57 -8.79 -12.55
N ARG A 201 -2.03 -9.88 -11.95
CA ARG A 201 -1.64 -10.29 -10.60
C ARG A 201 -0.13 -10.55 -10.54
N GLU A 202 0.40 -11.30 -11.50
CA GLU A 202 1.85 -11.55 -11.59
C GLU A 202 2.63 -10.25 -11.80
N ARG A 203 2.18 -9.36 -12.67
CA ARG A 203 2.81 -8.05 -12.87
C ARG A 203 2.88 -7.23 -11.59
N LEU A 204 1.79 -7.20 -10.82
CA LEU A 204 1.72 -6.49 -9.55
C LEU A 204 2.61 -7.14 -8.49
N HIS A 205 2.64 -8.48 -8.46
CA HIS A 205 3.53 -9.24 -7.57
C HIS A 205 5.00 -8.88 -7.82
N GLN A 206 5.44 -8.86 -9.09
CA GLN A 206 6.80 -8.46 -9.44
C GLN A 206 7.12 -7.01 -9.06
N MET A 207 6.16 -6.09 -9.16
CA MET A 207 6.34 -4.71 -8.69
C MET A 207 6.53 -4.64 -7.17
N ARG A 208 5.79 -5.45 -6.39
CA ARG A 208 5.94 -5.53 -4.94
C ARG A 208 7.32 -6.03 -4.54
N LEU A 209 7.77 -7.11 -5.16
CA LEU A 209 9.10 -7.65 -4.90
C LEU A 209 10.18 -6.62 -5.19
N LEU A 210 10.09 -5.91 -6.32
CA LEU A 210 11.02 -4.84 -6.67
C LEU A 210 10.99 -3.69 -5.65
N ALA A 211 9.82 -3.30 -5.18
CA ALA A 211 9.67 -2.27 -4.15
C ALA A 211 10.33 -2.69 -2.82
N LEU A 212 10.12 -3.93 -2.39
CA LEU A 212 10.73 -4.49 -1.18
C LEU A 212 12.25 -4.58 -1.28
N GLU A 213 12.79 -5.06 -2.40
CA GLU A 213 14.24 -5.11 -2.64
C GLU A 213 14.86 -3.71 -2.66
N SER A 214 14.18 -2.74 -3.29
CA SER A 214 14.62 -1.35 -3.33
C SER A 214 14.62 -0.71 -1.94
N LEU A 215 13.59 -0.99 -1.11
CA LEU A 215 13.53 -0.56 0.29
C LEU A 215 14.67 -1.16 1.10
N ALA A 216 14.92 -2.47 0.96
CA ALA A 216 16.01 -3.14 1.67
C ALA A 216 17.35 -2.49 1.34
N LEU A 217 17.61 -2.17 0.08
CA LEU A 217 18.80 -1.47 -0.36
C LEU A 217 18.90 -0.06 0.25
N ALA A 218 17.82 0.74 0.17
CA ALA A 218 17.81 2.11 0.69
C ALA A 218 18.03 2.16 2.21
N HIS A 219 17.33 1.30 2.96
CA HIS A 219 17.50 1.19 4.41
C HIS A 219 18.90 0.71 4.82
N ARG A 220 19.47 -0.27 4.09
CA ARG A 220 20.84 -0.72 4.32
C ARG A 220 21.84 0.40 4.09
N SER A 221 21.70 1.17 3.00
CA SER A 221 22.58 2.31 2.69
C SER A 221 22.49 3.41 3.75
N ALA A 222 21.35 3.57 4.40
CA ALA A 222 21.13 4.52 5.49
C ALA A 222 21.53 3.97 6.88
N GLY A 223 22.02 2.71 6.97
CA GLY A 223 22.36 2.07 8.25
C GLY A 223 21.17 1.55 9.06
N ASN A 224 19.95 1.63 8.51
CA ASN A 224 18.70 1.17 9.12
C ASN A 224 18.52 -0.35 8.91
N PHE A 225 19.42 -1.14 9.47
CA PHE A 225 19.52 -2.56 9.16
C PHE A 225 18.28 -3.39 9.54
N GLY A 226 17.59 -3.03 10.63
CA GLY A 226 16.36 -3.72 11.02
C GLY A 226 15.28 -3.64 9.94
N GLN A 227 15.04 -2.44 9.40
CA GLN A 227 14.08 -2.21 8.32
C GLN A 227 14.55 -2.83 7.00
N ALA A 228 15.86 -2.84 6.74
CA ALA A 228 16.42 -3.50 5.57
C ALA A 228 16.20 -5.02 5.60
N LEU A 229 16.38 -5.65 6.77
CA LEU A 229 16.12 -7.08 6.96
C LEU A 229 14.64 -7.39 6.83
N ASP A 230 13.75 -6.59 7.43
CA ASP A 230 12.30 -6.77 7.31
C ASP A 230 11.86 -6.76 5.85
N ALA A 231 12.24 -5.72 5.10
CA ALA A 231 11.92 -5.63 3.68
C ALA A 231 12.48 -6.79 2.85
N GLY A 232 13.76 -7.16 3.09
CA GLY A 232 14.40 -8.28 2.41
C GLY A 232 13.74 -9.63 2.71
N MET A 233 13.38 -9.89 3.98
CA MET A 233 12.71 -11.13 4.39
C MET A 233 11.28 -11.21 3.83
N ARG A 234 10.56 -10.11 3.76
CA ARG A 234 9.24 -10.06 3.10
C ARG A 234 9.36 -10.35 1.60
N ALA A 235 10.40 -9.87 0.94
CA ALA A 235 10.66 -10.22 -0.46
C ALA A 235 10.96 -11.72 -0.65
N VAL A 236 11.77 -12.31 0.25
CA VAL A 236 12.05 -13.76 0.26
C VAL A 236 10.78 -14.57 0.52
N ALA A 237 9.93 -14.13 1.44
CA ALA A 237 8.67 -14.81 1.73
C ALA A 237 7.69 -14.74 0.55
N GLY A 238 7.69 -13.63 -0.20
CA GLY A 238 6.87 -13.47 -1.41
C GLY A 238 7.33 -14.36 -2.57
N GLU A 239 8.65 -14.53 -2.76
CA GLU A 239 9.22 -15.36 -3.82
C GLU A 239 10.50 -16.06 -3.31
N PRO A 240 10.36 -17.25 -2.72
CA PRO A 240 11.50 -17.95 -2.11
C PRO A 240 12.62 -18.36 -3.08
N LEU A 241 12.35 -18.46 -4.37
CA LEU A 241 13.35 -18.80 -5.39
C LEU A 241 14.00 -17.58 -6.05
N ARG A 242 13.71 -16.38 -5.54
CA ARG A 242 14.26 -15.12 -6.07
C ARG A 242 15.61 -14.79 -5.44
N GLU A 243 16.70 -15.06 -6.16
CA GLU A 243 18.06 -14.82 -5.68
C GLU A 243 18.32 -13.36 -5.27
N SER A 244 17.74 -12.38 -6.00
CA SER A 244 17.92 -10.96 -5.70
C SER A 244 17.38 -10.58 -4.31
N ALA A 245 16.27 -11.18 -3.88
CA ALA A 245 15.71 -10.98 -2.54
C ALA A 245 16.64 -11.53 -1.45
N HIS A 246 17.12 -12.76 -1.61
CA HIS A 246 18.11 -13.36 -0.70
C HIS A 246 19.41 -12.56 -0.63
N ARG A 247 19.85 -12.00 -1.75
CA ARG A 247 21.03 -11.12 -1.81
C ARG A 247 20.85 -9.88 -0.93
N GLN A 248 19.64 -9.24 -0.92
CA GLN A 248 19.41 -8.10 -0.04
C GLN A 248 19.58 -8.47 1.43
N VAL A 249 19.08 -9.62 1.86
CA VAL A 249 19.22 -10.13 3.23
C VAL A 249 20.69 -10.40 3.57
N ILE A 250 21.40 -11.14 2.71
CA ILE A 250 22.82 -11.48 2.90
C ILE A 250 23.66 -10.20 3.00
N GLU A 251 23.52 -9.27 2.06
CA GLU A 251 24.28 -8.02 2.06
C GLU A 251 23.97 -7.16 3.29
N THR A 252 22.75 -7.23 3.81
CA THR A 252 22.40 -6.52 5.05
C THR A 252 23.08 -7.14 6.26
N TYR A 253 23.12 -8.46 6.40
CA TYR A 253 23.88 -9.13 7.45
C TYR A 253 25.37 -8.82 7.37
N LEU A 254 25.96 -8.83 6.17
CA LEU A 254 27.36 -8.48 5.97
C LEU A 254 27.65 -7.02 6.35
N ALA A 255 26.77 -6.09 6.01
CA ALA A 255 26.90 -4.68 6.38
C ALA A 255 26.83 -4.45 7.90
N GLN A 256 26.08 -5.28 8.63
CA GLN A 256 26.04 -5.29 10.09
C GLN A 256 27.29 -5.94 10.73
N GLY A 257 28.14 -6.61 9.96
CA GLY A 257 29.21 -7.47 10.49
C GLY A 257 28.72 -8.84 10.97
N ASN A 258 27.46 -9.19 10.76
CA ASN A 258 26.83 -10.46 11.15
C ASN A 258 27.12 -11.57 10.12
N THR A 259 28.41 -11.83 9.86
CA THR A 259 28.83 -12.76 8.80
C THR A 259 28.33 -14.20 9.01
N ARG A 260 28.11 -14.60 10.27
CA ARG A 260 27.57 -15.94 10.57
C ARG A 260 26.15 -16.10 10.04
N GLU A 261 25.32 -15.11 10.25
CA GLU A 261 23.92 -15.07 9.76
C GLU A 261 23.87 -15.01 8.23
N ALA A 262 24.78 -14.24 7.62
CA ALA A 262 24.93 -14.20 6.16
C ALA A 262 25.29 -15.59 5.58
N ILE A 263 26.23 -16.30 6.19
CA ILE A 263 26.62 -17.66 5.78
C ILE A 263 25.43 -18.62 5.93
N ARG A 264 24.74 -18.59 7.07
CA ARG A 264 23.58 -19.45 7.31
C ARG A 264 22.51 -19.25 6.26
N HIS A 265 22.16 -17.98 5.98
CA HIS A 265 21.13 -17.65 4.99
C HIS A 265 21.57 -18.05 3.57
N PHE A 266 22.85 -17.90 3.23
CA PHE A 266 23.39 -18.35 1.95
C PHE A 266 23.35 -19.89 1.79
N GLU A 267 23.65 -20.65 2.84
CA GLU A 267 23.55 -22.11 2.79
C GLU A 267 22.08 -22.59 2.68
N GLU A 268 21.14 -21.87 3.30
CA GLU A 268 19.71 -22.11 3.12
C GLU A 268 19.30 -21.90 1.66
N LEU A 269 19.72 -20.79 1.03
CA LEU A 269 19.50 -20.52 -0.39
C LEU A 269 20.11 -21.61 -1.29
N ARG A 270 21.38 -22.01 -1.03
CA ARG A 270 22.04 -23.07 -1.80
C ARG A 270 21.28 -24.39 -1.75
N ARG A 271 20.79 -24.75 -0.56
CA ARG A 271 19.98 -25.95 -0.36
C ARG A 271 18.69 -25.86 -1.15
N LEU A 272 17.98 -24.74 -1.04
CA LEU A 272 16.72 -24.50 -1.74
C LEU A 272 16.91 -24.56 -3.24
N PHE A 273 17.88 -23.87 -3.81
CA PHE A 273 18.18 -23.88 -5.26
C PHE A 273 18.54 -25.28 -5.76
N ARG A 274 19.30 -26.05 -4.97
CA ARG A 274 19.66 -27.43 -5.33
C ARG A 274 18.42 -28.34 -5.35
N THR A 275 17.53 -28.19 -4.35
CA THR A 275 16.37 -29.06 -4.19
C THR A 275 15.30 -28.75 -5.23
N GLU A 276 14.96 -27.47 -5.43
CA GLU A 276 13.81 -27.05 -6.24
C GLU A 276 14.19 -26.85 -7.73
N LEU A 277 15.38 -26.34 -8.00
CA LEU A 277 15.80 -25.95 -9.35
C LEU A 277 16.92 -26.82 -9.92
N GLN A 278 17.60 -27.64 -9.09
CA GLN A 278 18.84 -28.37 -9.42
C GLN A 278 19.96 -27.43 -9.91
N LEU A 279 19.96 -26.19 -9.40
CA LEU A 279 20.92 -25.14 -9.72
C LEU A 279 21.77 -24.77 -8.52
N GLN A 280 22.80 -23.95 -8.77
CA GLN A 280 23.56 -23.23 -7.76
C GLN A 280 23.21 -21.74 -7.83
N PRO A 281 23.37 -21.00 -6.72
CA PRO A 281 23.31 -19.55 -6.77
C PRO A 281 24.31 -18.97 -7.77
N SER A 282 24.06 -17.74 -8.23
CA SER A 282 24.89 -17.09 -9.24
C SER A 282 26.38 -17.05 -8.82
N PRO A 283 27.30 -17.16 -9.78
CA PRO A 283 28.75 -17.06 -9.49
C PRO A 283 29.12 -15.75 -8.80
N GLN A 284 28.34 -14.68 -9.03
CA GLN A 284 28.56 -13.40 -8.39
C GLN A 284 28.27 -13.45 -6.87
N LEU A 285 27.17 -14.07 -6.46
CA LEU A 285 26.82 -14.21 -5.05
C LEU A 285 27.75 -15.20 -4.36
N CYS A 286 28.14 -16.29 -5.03
CA CYS A 286 29.14 -17.25 -4.51
C CYS A 286 30.48 -16.57 -4.23
N ARG A 287 31.02 -15.77 -5.17
CA ARG A 287 32.26 -15.00 -4.96
C ARG A 287 32.12 -14.01 -3.81
N ARG A 288 31.02 -13.25 -3.78
CA ARG A 288 30.77 -12.29 -2.70
C ARG A 288 30.81 -12.95 -1.31
N MET A 289 30.28 -14.16 -1.19
CA MET A 289 30.31 -14.93 0.07
C MET A 289 31.70 -15.47 0.38
N ALA A 290 32.46 -15.95 -0.61
CA ALA A 290 33.83 -16.39 -0.42
C ALA A 290 34.72 -15.25 0.12
N ASP A 291 34.65 -14.06 -0.50
CA ASP A 291 35.38 -12.87 -0.06
C ASP A 291 35.02 -12.48 1.39
N ALA A 292 33.76 -12.61 1.76
CA ALA A 292 33.30 -12.30 3.13
C ALA A 292 33.82 -13.31 4.19
N VAL A 293 34.02 -14.55 3.79
CA VAL A 293 34.59 -15.59 4.65
C VAL A 293 36.12 -15.44 4.78
N GLU A 294 36.82 -15.20 3.65
CA GLU A 294 38.25 -14.98 3.61
C GLU A 294 38.68 -13.71 4.37
N GLY A 295 37.95 -12.62 4.23
CA GLY A 295 38.17 -11.37 4.96
C GLY A 295 38.09 -11.49 6.48
N ARG A 296 37.51 -12.57 7.03
CA ARG A 296 37.57 -12.93 8.45
C ARG A 296 38.95 -13.45 8.89
N HIS A 297 39.66 -14.09 7.99
CA HIS A 297 40.94 -14.71 8.31
C HIS A 297 42.09 -13.69 8.27
N THR A 298 41.85 -12.49 7.73
CA THR A 298 42.87 -11.44 7.56
C THR A 298 42.78 -10.28 8.55
N ARG A 299 41.82 -10.29 9.48
CA ARG A 299 41.80 -9.31 10.61
C ARG A 299 42.36 -9.96 11.85
N PRO A 300 43.53 -9.44 12.35
CA PRO A 300 44.15 -9.90 13.60
C PRO A 300 43.30 -9.57 14.83
#